data_885b9f8c972c2d07d0afe47f12bdb674
#
_entry.id   885b9f8c972c2d07d0afe47f12bdb674
#
_cell.length_a   1.000
_cell.length_b   1.000
_cell.length_c   1.000
_cell.angle_alpha   90.00
_cell.angle_beta   90.00
_cell.angle_gamma   90.00
#
_symmetry.space_group_name_H-M   'P 1'
#
loop_
_entity.id
_entity.type
_entity.pdbx_description
1 polymer ?
#
loop_
_entity_poly.entity_id
_entity_poly.type
_entity_poly.pdbx_seq_one_letter_code
_entity_poly.pdbx_strand_id
1 'polypeptide(L)'
;MSTQTSPAVSRFDLLLERARQLPPIPVAVCYPLTKVALAGALESASCDVIHPILVGPKEKIQYLAKTEGFDISSCEMIDAEDENQAAKLSVELCRTKIADALMKGSLHTDVFMHPVLAKETGLRTLRRITHSFVMETPAYDRILLITDAAINILPTLDDKVDIVQNAIDLAHVLGVPVPKVAILSAVETVQSSILSTIHAAALCKMADRGQITGAILDGPLAFDTAVSPEAMKIKHLDSAVAGQADILVVPDLESGNMLAKQLEYLGGASLAGIVTGASVPIILTSRADSAKTRMTSAAVALLMHACA
;
A
#
# COMPACT_ATOMS: atom_id res chain seq x y z
N MET A 1 9.52 21.30 -35.11
CA MET A 1 10.60 21.12 -34.11
C MET A 1 9.97 20.45 -32.91
N SER A 2 10.12 19.14 -32.79
CA SER A 2 9.64 18.39 -31.64
C SER A 2 10.59 18.64 -30.46
N THR A 3 10.13 19.38 -29.49
CA THR A 3 10.80 19.47 -28.19
C THR A 3 10.76 18.08 -27.54
N GLN A 4 11.87 17.36 -27.57
CA GLN A 4 12.08 16.21 -26.71
C GLN A 4 12.11 16.74 -25.26
N THR A 5 10.97 16.66 -24.58
CA THR A 5 10.94 16.77 -23.13
C THR A 5 11.70 15.57 -22.57
N SER A 6 12.77 15.82 -21.81
CA SER A 6 13.43 14.78 -21.01
C SER A 6 12.34 14.01 -20.24
N PRO A 7 12.41 12.67 -20.15
CA PRO A 7 11.44 11.92 -19.38
C PRO A 7 11.47 12.44 -17.93
N ALA A 8 10.31 12.84 -17.43
CA ALA A 8 10.19 13.24 -16.03
C ALA A 8 10.67 12.08 -15.14
N VAL A 9 11.51 12.38 -14.16
CA VAL A 9 12.00 11.37 -13.22
C VAL A 9 10.79 10.76 -12.49
N SER A 10 10.68 9.44 -12.52
CA SER A 10 9.60 8.73 -11.85
C SER A 10 9.64 9.01 -10.35
N ARG A 11 8.47 9.28 -9.76
CA ARG A 11 8.37 9.50 -8.32
C ARG A 11 8.70 8.23 -7.53
N PHE A 12 8.44 7.08 -8.11
CA PHE A 12 8.84 5.79 -7.54
C PHE A 12 10.37 5.61 -7.55
N ASP A 13 11.04 6.10 -8.59
CA ASP A 13 12.50 6.08 -8.61
C ASP A 13 13.07 7.00 -7.53
N LEU A 14 12.45 8.17 -7.29
CA LEU A 14 12.83 9.04 -6.16
C LEU A 14 12.58 8.41 -4.79
N LEU A 15 11.49 7.66 -4.62
CA LEU A 15 11.22 6.91 -3.38
C LEU A 15 12.28 5.81 -3.17
N LEU A 16 12.64 5.11 -4.24
CA LEU A 16 13.69 4.08 -4.20
C LEU A 16 15.06 4.69 -3.86
N GLU A 17 15.40 5.83 -4.44
CA GLU A 17 16.64 6.55 -4.10
C GLU A 17 16.68 6.96 -2.63
N ARG A 18 15.56 7.47 -2.08
CA ARG A 18 15.46 7.78 -0.66
C ARG A 18 15.61 6.53 0.21
N ALA A 19 14.98 5.43 -0.17
CA ALA A 19 15.09 4.17 0.57
C ALA A 19 16.53 3.64 0.59
N ARG A 20 17.26 3.71 -0.52
CA ARG A 20 18.67 3.29 -0.62
C ARG A 20 19.65 4.08 0.25
N GLN A 21 19.24 5.22 0.78
CA GLN A 21 20.07 5.99 1.74
C GLN A 21 19.94 5.49 3.17
N LEU A 22 19.04 4.55 3.41
CA LEU A 22 18.81 3.92 4.71
C LEU A 22 19.43 2.51 4.74
N PRO A 23 19.81 2.00 5.90
CA PRO A 23 20.24 0.62 6.01
C PRO A 23 19.09 -0.33 5.62
N PRO A 24 19.37 -1.40 4.85
CA PRO A 24 18.35 -2.38 4.50
C PRO A 24 17.84 -3.11 5.74
N ILE A 25 16.56 -3.49 5.73
CA ILE A 25 15.90 -4.15 6.86
C ILE A 25 15.66 -5.65 6.59
N PRO A 26 15.69 -6.51 7.63
CA PRO A 26 15.31 -7.90 7.49
C PRO A 26 13.80 -8.01 7.22
N VAL A 27 13.43 -8.74 6.16
CA VAL A 27 12.05 -8.93 5.71
C VAL A 27 11.72 -10.41 5.61
N ALA A 28 10.69 -10.85 6.33
CA ALA A 28 10.17 -12.19 6.22
C ALA A 28 9.36 -12.32 4.92
N VAL A 29 9.91 -13.05 3.94
CA VAL A 29 9.28 -13.29 2.63
C VAL A 29 8.50 -14.60 2.70
N CYS A 30 7.19 -14.50 2.84
CA CYS A 30 6.32 -15.63 3.10
C CYS A 30 5.99 -16.40 1.81
N TYR A 31 6.41 -17.67 1.73
CA TYR A 31 6.07 -18.62 0.67
C TYR A 31 6.38 -18.14 -0.76
N PRO A 32 7.63 -17.80 -1.09
CA PRO A 32 8.01 -17.25 -2.39
C PRO A 32 8.21 -18.34 -3.47
N LEU A 33 7.16 -19.10 -3.79
CA LEU A 33 7.22 -20.27 -4.70
C LEU A 33 6.79 -19.96 -6.14
N THR A 34 6.85 -18.70 -6.56
CA THR A 34 6.74 -18.33 -7.97
C THR A 34 7.93 -17.49 -8.38
N LYS A 35 8.29 -17.56 -9.69
CA LYS A 35 9.39 -16.76 -10.27
C LYS A 35 9.27 -15.28 -9.86
N VAL A 36 8.10 -14.68 -10.02
CA VAL A 36 7.89 -13.25 -9.76
C VAL A 36 8.01 -12.92 -8.26
N ALA A 37 7.54 -13.81 -7.36
CA ALA A 37 7.64 -13.58 -5.93
C ALA A 37 9.11 -13.65 -5.45
N LEU A 38 9.85 -14.64 -5.91
CA LEU A 38 11.26 -14.79 -5.56
C LEU A 38 12.11 -13.68 -6.19
N ALA A 39 11.90 -13.39 -7.50
CA ALA A 39 12.59 -12.30 -8.18
C ALA A 39 12.38 -10.95 -7.48
N GLY A 40 11.14 -10.62 -7.10
CA GLY A 40 10.85 -9.35 -6.41
C GLY A 40 11.57 -9.20 -5.07
N ALA A 41 11.72 -10.29 -4.30
CA ALA A 41 12.51 -10.28 -3.07
C ALA A 41 14.01 -10.07 -3.35
N LEU A 42 14.54 -10.80 -4.34
CA LEU A 42 15.96 -10.73 -4.71
C LEU A 42 16.33 -9.39 -5.37
N GLU A 43 15.48 -8.85 -6.22
CA GLU A 43 15.67 -7.51 -6.79
C GLU A 43 15.65 -6.42 -5.71
N SER A 44 14.75 -6.54 -4.72
CA SER A 44 14.73 -5.62 -3.56
C SER A 44 16.02 -5.73 -2.74
N ALA A 45 16.58 -6.92 -2.59
CA ALA A 45 17.86 -7.16 -1.92
C ALA A 45 19.03 -6.59 -2.73
N SER A 46 19.05 -6.80 -4.05
CA SER A 46 20.11 -6.29 -4.93
C SER A 46 20.13 -4.74 -5.02
N CYS A 47 19.04 -4.10 -4.63
CA CYS A 47 18.91 -2.66 -4.53
C CYS A 47 19.22 -2.12 -3.12
N ASP A 48 19.75 -2.94 -2.21
CA ASP A 48 20.04 -2.59 -0.82
C ASP A 48 18.81 -2.04 -0.06
N VAL A 49 17.62 -2.57 -0.36
CA VAL A 49 16.37 -2.17 0.32
C VAL A 49 16.02 -3.14 1.44
N ILE A 50 16.24 -4.45 1.25
CA ILE A 50 15.91 -5.49 2.22
C ILE A 50 16.98 -6.56 2.36
N HIS A 51 16.98 -7.23 3.52
CA HIS A 51 17.61 -8.53 3.73
C HIS A 51 16.52 -9.61 3.78
N PRO A 52 16.30 -10.41 2.71
CA PRO A 52 15.20 -11.35 2.66
C PRO A 52 15.48 -12.60 3.51
N ILE A 53 14.50 -12.93 4.37
CA ILE A 53 14.41 -14.21 5.06
C ILE A 53 13.33 -15.02 4.35
N LEU A 54 13.72 -16.03 3.57
CA LEU A 54 12.79 -16.81 2.76
C LEU A 54 12.12 -17.89 3.62
N VAL A 55 10.81 -17.81 3.79
CA VAL A 55 10.03 -18.74 4.63
C VAL A 55 9.14 -19.61 3.76
N GLY A 56 9.39 -20.93 3.76
CA GLY A 56 8.64 -21.91 2.96
C GLY A 56 9.39 -23.21 2.76
N PRO A 57 8.87 -24.18 1.95
CA PRO A 57 9.54 -25.44 1.70
C PRO A 57 10.91 -25.23 1.05
N LYS A 58 12.00 -25.42 1.81
CA LYS A 58 13.38 -25.14 1.38
C LYS A 58 13.73 -25.79 0.06
N GLU A 59 13.41 -27.06 -0.09
CA GLU A 59 13.72 -27.80 -1.32
C GLU A 59 13.03 -27.20 -2.56
N LYS A 60 11.76 -26.75 -2.42
CA LYS A 60 11.02 -26.12 -3.51
C LYS A 60 11.57 -24.74 -3.85
N ILE A 61 11.96 -23.94 -2.84
CA ILE A 61 12.59 -22.63 -3.06
C ILE A 61 13.93 -22.81 -3.78
N GLN A 62 14.77 -23.75 -3.34
CA GLN A 62 16.07 -24.05 -3.95
C GLN A 62 15.90 -24.58 -5.39
N TYR A 63 14.92 -25.46 -5.62
CA TYR A 63 14.62 -25.96 -6.95
C TYR A 63 14.18 -24.82 -7.89
N LEU A 64 13.28 -23.95 -7.42
CA LEU A 64 12.83 -22.77 -8.19
C LEU A 64 14.01 -21.84 -8.51
N ALA A 65 14.83 -21.51 -7.52
CA ALA A 65 16.00 -20.66 -7.70
C ALA A 65 16.96 -21.24 -8.74
N LYS A 66 17.27 -22.53 -8.64
CA LYS A 66 18.14 -23.23 -9.61
C LYS A 66 17.54 -23.21 -11.02
N THR A 67 16.24 -23.46 -11.16
CA THR A 67 15.55 -23.51 -12.46
C THR A 67 15.52 -22.15 -13.13
N GLU A 68 15.33 -21.09 -12.36
CA GLU A 68 15.24 -19.71 -12.86
C GLU A 68 16.61 -18.99 -12.91
N GLY A 69 17.67 -19.64 -12.43
CA GLY A 69 19.01 -19.05 -12.39
C GLY A 69 19.20 -17.96 -11.35
N PHE A 70 18.44 -18.00 -10.27
CA PHE A 70 18.54 -17.05 -9.16
C PHE A 70 19.60 -17.48 -8.14
N ASP A 71 20.43 -16.56 -7.69
CA ASP A 71 21.33 -16.74 -6.56
C ASP A 71 20.62 -16.39 -5.24
N ILE A 72 20.47 -17.38 -4.38
CA ILE A 72 19.89 -17.27 -3.04
C ILE A 72 20.89 -17.58 -1.93
N SER A 73 22.17 -17.65 -2.25
CA SER A 73 23.22 -18.05 -1.29
C SER A 73 23.36 -17.10 -0.11
N SER A 74 23.03 -15.83 -0.30
CA SER A 74 23.04 -14.80 0.75
C SER A 74 21.73 -14.72 1.54
N CYS A 75 20.70 -15.47 1.15
CA CYS A 75 19.40 -15.42 1.82
C CYS A 75 19.33 -16.42 2.98
N GLU A 76 18.87 -15.94 4.14
CA GLU A 76 18.45 -16.84 5.21
C GLU A 76 17.19 -17.59 4.78
N MET A 77 17.09 -18.89 5.13
CA MET A 77 15.92 -19.70 4.82
C MET A 77 15.37 -20.40 6.05
N ILE A 78 14.08 -20.26 6.26
CA ILE A 78 13.32 -20.95 7.30
C ILE A 78 12.39 -21.96 6.63
N ASP A 79 12.53 -23.23 7.01
CA ASP A 79 11.73 -24.31 6.45
C ASP A 79 10.30 -24.28 6.96
N ALA A 80 9.35 -24.49 6.06
CA ALA A 80 7.93 -24.62 6.36
C ALA A 80 7.29 -25.60 5.39
N GLU A 81 6.48 -26.52 5.90
CA GLU A 81 5.89 -27.61 5.12
C GLU A 81 4.86 -27.10 4.08
N ASP A 82 4.05 -26.09 4.48
CA ASP A 82 2.98 -25.55 3.68
C ASP A 82 2.84 -24.02 3.83
N GLU A 83 1.87 -23.44 3.12
CA GLU A 83 1.61 -21.99 3.14
C GLU A 83 1.08 -21.49 4.50
N ASN A 84 0.35 -22.32 5.26
CA ASN A 84 -0.18 -21.94 6.56
C ASN A 84 0.93 -21.87 7.61
N GLN A 85 1.85 -22.84 7.61
CA GLN A 85 3.02 -22.83 8.47
C GLN A 85 3.96 -21.70 8.10
N ALA A 86 4.19 -21.47 6.80
CA ALA A 86 5.01 -20.34 6.33
C ALA A 86 4.44 -18.99 6.80
N ALA A 87 3.13 -18.80 6.71
CA ALA A 87 2.48 -17.57 7.17
C ALA A 87 2.63 -17.37 8.70
N LYS A 88 2.44 -18.43 9.50
CA LYS A 88 2.62 -18.36 10.96
C LYS A 88 4.07 -18.05 11.34
N LEU A 89 5.04 -18.75 10.74
CA LEU A 89 6.46 -18.51 11.02
C LEU A 89 6.89 -17.11 10.60
N SER A 90 6.43 -16.62 9.46
CA SER A 90 6.73 -15.25 9.00
C SER A 90 6.20 -14.19 9.96
N VAL A 91 4.99 -14.37 10.50
CA VAL A 91 4.42 -13.48 11.52
C VAL A 91 5.22 -13.57 12.83
N GLU A 92 5.64 -14.77 13.23
CA GLU A 92 6.46 -14.97 14.44
C GLU A 92 7.81 -14.26 14.34
N LEU A 93 8.47 -14.28 13.16
CA LEU A 93 9.71 -13.54 12.93
C LEU A 93 9.52 -12.03 13.16
N CYS A 94 8.42 -11.47 12.67
CA CYS A 94 8.10 -10.06 12.89
C CYS A 94 7.78 -9.78 14.37
N ARG A 95 7.01 -10.64 15.02
CA ARG A 95 6.63 -10.50 16.42
C ARG A 95 7.83 -10.57 17.37
N THR A 96 8.82 -11.39 17.03
CA THR A 96 10.07 -11.55 17.79
C THR A 96 11.16 -10.56 17.40
N LYS A 97 10.86 -9.63 16.47
CA LYS A 97 11.80 -8.61 15.96
C LYS A 97 13.04 -9.19 15.27
N ILE A 98 12.92 -10.37 14.68
CA ILE A 98 13.92 -10.95 13.79
C ILE A 98 13.73 -10.36 12.38
N ALA A 99 12.48 -10.07 12.00
CA ALA A 99 12.15 -9.34 10.80
C ALA A 99 11.42 -8.04 11.12
N ASP A 100 11.75 -6.97 10.40
CA ASP A 100 11.18 -5.62 10.57
C ASP A 100 10.04 -5.33 9.59
N ALA A 101 9.82 -6.19 8.62
CA ALA A 101 8.67 -6.14 7.72
C ALA A 101 8.29 -7.55 7.25
N LEU A 102 7.07 -7.67 6.77
CA LEU A 102 6.50 -8.91 6.24
C LEU A 102 6.18 -8.73 4.75
N MET A 103 6.61 -9.67 3.89
CA MET A 103 6.31 -9.63 2.45
C MET A 103 5.51 -10.86 2.04
N LYS A 104 4.40 -10.63 1.36
CA LYS A 104 3.59 -11.69 0.78
C LYS A 104 4.23 -12.27 -0.47
N GLY A 105 4.43 -13.58 -0.50
CA GLY A 105 4.86 -14.33 -1.68
C GLY A 105 3.70 -14.79 -2.56
N SER A 106 3.64 -16.09 -2.85
CA SER A 106 2.72 -16.68 -3.82
C SER A 106 1.42 -17.25 -3.22
N LEU A 107 1.27 -17.25 -1.90
CA LEU A 107 0.07 -17.75 -1.22
C LEU A 107 -1.15 -16.83 -1.38
N HIS A 108 -2.35 -17.31 -1.05
CA HIS A 108 -3.57 -16.51 -1.03
C HIS A 108 -3.53 -15.43 0.05
N THR A 109 -4.21 -14.30 -0.19
CA THR A 109 -4.20 -13.17 0.75
C THR A 109 -4.89 -13.50 2.07
N ASP A 110 -5.96 -14.29 2.06
CA ASP A 110 -6.66 -14.75 3.26
C ASP A 110 -5.77 -15.65 4.14
N VAL A 111 -5.04 -16.60 3.54
CA VAL A 111 -4.06 -17.45 4.26
C VAL A 111 -2.95 -16.60 4.88
N PHE A 112 -2.43 -15.63 4.13
CA PHE A 112 -1.38 -14.72 4.58
C PHE A 112 -1.86 -13.82 5.74
N MET A 113 -3.05 -13.23 5.61
CA MET A 113 -3.57 -12.27 6.58
C MET A 113 -4.16 -12.93 7.83
N HIS A 114 -4.56 -14.21 7.76
CA HIS A 114 -5.14 -14.91 8.92
C HIS A 114 -4.24 -14.85 10.19
N PRO A 115 -2.97 -15.27 10.15
CA PRO A 115 -2.09 -15.15 11.32
C PRO A 115 -1.74 -13.69 11.67
N VAL A 116 -1.67 -12.76 10.70
CA VAL A 116 -1.44 -11.33 10.94
C VAL A 116 -2.54 -10.74 11.84
N LEU A 117 -3.80 -11.13 11.59
CA LEU A 117 -4.98 -10.64 12.28
C LEU A 117 -5.27 -11.36 13.62
N ALA A 118 -4.53 -12.39 13.96
CA ALA A 118 -4.72 -13.12 15.21
C ALA A 118 -4.56 -12.18 16.42
N LYS A 119 -5.44 -12.32 17.43
CA LYS A 119 -5.50 -11.41 18.58
C LYS A 119 -4.23 -11.43 19.42
N GLU A 120 -3.74 -12.61 19.77
CA GLU A 120 -2.66 -12.81 20.75
C GLU A 120 -1.30 -13.04 20.09
N THR A 121 -1.30 -13.64 18.90
CA THR A 121 -0.09 -14.07 18.21
C THR A 121 0.15 -13.32 16.88
N GLY A 122 -0.71 -12.38 16.55
CA GLY A 122 -0.62 -11.61 15.31
C GLY A 122 0.19 -10.31 15.46
N LEU A 123 0.00 -9.43 14.49
CA LEU A 123 0.71 -8.15 14.40
C LEU A 123 -0.23 -6.95 14.62
N ARG A 124 -1.38 -7.18 15.27
CA ARG A 124 -2.36 -6.12 15.52
C ARG A 124 -1.84 -5.09 16.51
N THR A 125 -2.19 -3.83 16.26
CA THR A 125 -2.02 -2.71 17.19
C THR A 125 -3.38 -2.23 17.70
N LEU A 126 -3.42 -1.05 18.30
CA LEU A 126 -4.67 -0.36 18.65
C LEU A 126 -5.39 0.18 17.41
N ARG A 127 -4.66 0.39 16.30
CA ARG A 127 -5.22 0.82 15.02
C ARG A 127 -5.75 -0.36 14.21
N ARG A 128 -6.75 -0.11 13.41
CA ARG A 128 -7.23 -1.07 12.40
C ARG A 128 -6.15 -1.31 11.36
N ILE A 129 -5.97 -2.56 10.96
CA ILE A 129 -5.10 -2.90 9.82
C ILE A 129 -5.82 -2.51 8.53
N THR A 130 -5.13 -1.75 7.67
CA THR A 130 -5.67 -1.18 6.43
C THR A 130 -4.69 -1.36 5.28
N HIS A 131 -5.19 -1.31 4.06
CA HIS A 131 -4.36 -1.42 2.85
C HIS A 131 -4.42 -0.14 2.02
N SER A 132 -3.27 0.30 1.54
CA SER A 132 -3.17 1.40 0.57
C SER A 132 -2.41 0.96 -0.68
N PHE A 133 -2.96 1.24 -1.84
CA PHE A 133 -2.18 1.32 -3.06
C PHE A 133 -1.53 2.70 -3.13
N VAL A 134 -0.22 2.72 -3.29
CA VAL A 134 0.55 3.91 -3.65
C VAL A 134 0.73 3.87 -5.16
N MET A 135 0.26 4.89 -5.87
CA MET A 135 0.20 4.87 -7.33
C MET A 135 0.90 6.08 -7.95
N GLU A 136 1.57 5.83 -9.06
CA GLU A 136 2.07 6.83 -9.98
C GLU A 136 1.42 6.60 -11.34
N THR A 137 0.74 7.60 -11.88
CA THR A 137 0.09 7.51 -13.19
C THR A 137 0.54 8.66 -14.09
N PRO A 138 0.74 8.41 -15.41
CA PRO A 138 1.14 9.45 -16.35
C PRO A 138 0.16 10.62 -16.48
N ALA A 139 -1.11 10.36 -16.15
CA ALA A 139 -2.19 11.34 -16.23
C ALA A 139 -2.33 12.26 -15.01
N TYR A 140 -1.59 12.01 -13.93
CA TYR A 140 -1.74 12.76 -12.69
C TYR A 140 -0.37 13.08 -12.07
N ASP A 141 -0.11 14.36 -11.90
CA ASP A 141 1.21 14.86 -11.45
C ASP A 141 1.39 14.82 -9.92
N ARG A 142 0.93 13.75 -9.27
CA ARG A 142 1.08 13.48 -7.82
C ARG A 142 1.16 11.99 -7.57
N ILE A 143 1.82 11.58 -6.48
CA ILE A 143 1.58 10.24 -5.94
C ILE A 143 0.15 10.21 -5.42
N LEU A 144 -0.59 9.16 -5.77
CA LEU A 144 -1.97 8.97 -5.38
C LEU A 144 -2.09 7.72 -4.50
N LEU A 145 -2.62 7.90 -3.29
CA LEU A 145 -2.95 6.78 -2.42
C LEU A 145 -4.43 6.43 -2.58
N ILE A 146 -4.73 5.13 -2.73
CA ILE A 146 -6.12 4.62 -2.78
C ILE A 146 -6.32 3.65 -1.61
N THR A 147 -7.29 3.92 -0.74
CA THR A 147 -7.52 3.17 0.51
C THR A 147 -9.00 3.12 0.92
N ASP A 148 -9.51 2.05 1.57
CA ASP A 148 -8.94 0.72 1.69
C ASP A 148 -9.36 -0.11 0.48
N ALA A 149 -8.45 -0.77 -0.15
CA ALA A 149 -8.70 -1.44 -1.43
C ALA A 149 -8.42 -2.96 -1.40
N ALA A 150 -8.16 -3.56 -0.19
CA ALA A 150 -7.81 -4.98 -0.11
C ALA A 150 -8.13 -5.69 1.21
N ILE A 151 -8.46 -4.99 2.30
CA ILE A 151 -8.63 -5.60 3.63
C ILE A 151 -10.04 -5.38 4.20
N ASN A 152 -10.50 -4.14 4.27
CA ASN A 152 -11.77 -3.81 4.88
C ASN A 152 -12.91 -3.80 3.85
N ILE A 153 -13.74 -4.86 3.86
CA ILE A 153 -14.73 -5.11 2.79
C ILE A 153 -15.78 -3.99 2.76
N LEU A 154 -16.49 -3.76 3.87
CA LEU A 154 -17.55 -2.76 4.03
C LEU A 154 -17.27 -1.97 5.32
N PRO A 155 -16.30 -1.03 5.29
CA PRO A 155 -15.90 -0.32 6.50
C PRO A 155 -17.03 0.59 7.03
N THR A 156 -17.26 0.51 8.33
CA THR A 156 -18.12 1.44 9.06
C THR A 156 -17.50 2.83 9.12
N LEU A 157 -18.22 3.83 9.64
CA LEU A 157 -17.65 5.15 9.87
C LEU A 157 -16.43 5.09 10.80
N ASP A 158 -16.53 4.34 11.90
CA ASP A 158 -15.43 4.21 12.86
C ASP A 158 -14.21 3.52 12.24
N ASP A 159 -14.42 2.49 11.41
CA ASP A 159 -13.35 1.85 10.66
C ASP A 159 -12.64 2.84 9.72
N LYS A 160 -13.40 3.74 9.09
CA LYS A 160 -12.87 4.75 8.17
C LYS A 160 -12.02 5.82 8.86
N VAL A 161 -12.20 6.07 10.14
CA VAL A 161 -11.32 6.98 10.90
C VAL A 161 -9.88 6.44 10.88
N ASP A 162 -9.69 5.17 11.20
CA ASP A 162 -8.37 4.53 11.17
C ASP A 162 -7.83 4.40 9.73
N ILE A 163 -8.69 4.07 8.76
CA ILE A 163 -8.31 3.99 7.33
C ILE A 163 -7.73 5.34 6.87
N VAL A 164 -8.41 6.43 7.17
CA VAL A 164 -7.98 7.78 6.80
C VAL A 164 -6.68 8.14 7.51
N GLN A 165 -6.61 7.93 8.83
CA GLN A 165 -5.42 8.30 9.60
C GLN A 165 -4.18 7.49 9.18
N ASN A 166 -4.33 6.18 8.95
CA ASN A 166 -3.24 5.35 8.44
C ASN A 166 -2.72 5.82 7.06
N ALA A 167 -3.62 6.25 6.18
CA ALA A 167 -3.23 6.78 4.87
C ALA A 167 -2.54 8.15 4.99
N ILE A 168 -2.95 8.99 5.92
CA ILE A 168 -2.30 10.27 6.23
C ILE A 168 -0.88 10.02 6.74
N ASP A 169 -0.71 9.12 7.71
CA ASP A 169 0.59 8.76 8.27
C ASP A 169 1.52 8.20 7.16
N LEU A 170 0.99 7.36 6.28
CA LEU A 170 1.72 6.87 5.10
C LEU A 170 2.11 8.00 4.14
N ALA A 171 1.22 8.95 3.86
CA ALA A 171 1.53 10.09 3.00
C ALA A 171 2.66 10.96 3.58
N HIS A 172 2.72 11.14 4.90
CA HIS A 172 3.82 11.83 5.58
C HIS A 172 5.15 11.09 5.36
N VAL A 173 5.17 9.75 5.51
CA VAL A 173 6.36 8.92 5.21
C VAL A 173 6.83 9.11 3.76
N LEU A 174 5.89 9.21 2.83
CA LEU A 174 6.18 9.43 1.41
C LEU A 174 6.65 10.87 1.12
N GLY A 175 6.62 11.78 2.10
CA GLY A 175 7.12 13.15 1.99
C GLY A 175 6.06 14.18 1.61
N VAL A 176 4.78 13.88 1.82
CA VAL A 176 3.67 14.83 1.65
C VAL A 176 3.33 15.44 3.02
N PRO A 177 3.77 16.67 3.33
CA PRO A 177 3.67 17.20 4.70
C PRO A 177 2.24 17.55 5.14
N VAL A 178 1.37 17.91 4.20
CA VAL A 178 -0.06 18.20 4.44
C VAL A 178 -0.86 17.55 3.31
N PRO A 179 -1.16 16.25 3.40
CA PRO A 179 -1.87 15.56 2.35
C PRO A 179 -3.30 16.03 2.22
N LYS A 180 -3.79 16.04 0.98
CA LYS A 180 -5.15 16.37 0.61
C LYS A 180 -5.95 15.10 0.44
N VAL A 181 -6.93 14.90 1.30
CA VAL A 181 -7.70 13.66 1.41
C VAL A 181 -9.10 13.87 0.83
N ALA A 182 -9.37 13.24 -0.30
CA ALA A 182 -10.70 13.20 -0.90
C ALA A 182 -11.47 11.97 -0.39
N ILE A 183 -12.59 12.21 0.28
CA ILE A 183 -13.50 11.14 0.69
C ILE A 183 -14.49 10.90 -0.46
N LEU A 184 -14.30 9.78 -1.18
CA LEU A 184 -15.00 9.53 -2.43
C LEU A 184 -16.46 9.08 -2.24
N SER A 185 -17.28 9.57 -3.15
CA SER A 185 -18.65 9.13 -3.38
C SER A 185 -19.01 9.25 -4.86
N ALA A 186 -20.26 8.99 -5.22
CA ALA A 186 -20.75 9.18 -6.58
C ALA A 186 -21.12 10.63 -6.90
N VAL A 187 -21.33 11.48 -5.87
CA VAL A 187 -21.80 12.86 -5.99
C VAL A 187 -21.13 13.73 -4.93
N GLU A 188 -21.17 15.06 -5.13
CA GLU A 188 -20.55 16.05 -4.23
C GLU A 188 -21.51 16.60 -3.17
N THR A 189 -22.77 16.16 -3.18
CA THR A 189 -23.79 16.60 -2.20
C THR A 189 -24.11 15.50 -1.21
N VAL A 190 -24.37 15.90 0.03
CA VAL A 190 -24.76 14.95 1.09
C VAL A 190 -26.20 14.48 0.84
N GLN A 191 -26.37 13.17 0.67
CA GLN A 191 -27.66 12.53 0.39
C GLN A 191 -27.89 11.37 1.34
N SER A 192 -29.01 11.35 2.05
CA SER A 192 -29.33 10.30 3.02
C SER A 192 -29.45 8.89 2.40
N SER A 193 -29.75 8.81 1.11
CA SER A 193 -29.83 7.54 0.36
C SER A 193 -28.49 6.98 -0.07
N ILE A 194 -27.40 7.77 0.00
CA ILE A 194 -26.05 7.36 -0.39
C ILE A 194 -25.14 7.44 0.84
N LEU A 195 -24.95 6.29 1.50
CA LEU A 195 -24.25 6.22 2.79
C LEU A 195 -22.81 6.78 2.74
N SER A 196 -22.12 6.63 1.61
CA SER A 196 -20.76 7.17 1.43
C SER A 196 -20.71 8.70 1.56
N THR A 197 -21.78 9.43 1.17
CA THR A 197 -21.87 10.89 1.33
C THR A 197 -21.99 11.28 2.80
N ILE A 198 -22.73 10.48 3.58
CA ILE A 198 -22.89 10.69 5.04
C ILE A 198 -21.54 10.44 5.75
N HIS A 199 -20.87 9.33 5.42
CA HIS A 199 -19.55 9.05 5.98
C HIS A 199 -18.54 10.15 5.62
N ALA A 200 -18.56 10.66 4.38
CA ALA A 200 -17.67 11.74 3.94
C ALA A 200 -17.87 13.01 4.78
N ALA A 201 -19.11 13.47 4.91
CA ALA A 201 -19.44 14.64 5.73
C ALA A 201 -19.02 14.47 7.20
N ALA A 202 -19.24 13.26 7.76
CA ALA A 202 -18.84 12.95 9.14
C ALA A 202 -17.32 12.98 9.31
N LEU A 203 -16.56 12.33 8.41
CA LEU A 203 -15.09 12.29 8.46
C LEU A 203 -14.47 13.70 8.32
N CYS A 204 -15.00 14.54 7.42
CA CYS A 204 -14.58 15.93 7.31
C CYS A 204 -14.82 16.68 8.62
N LYS A 205 -16.00 16.49 9.25
CA LYS A 205 -16.28 17.11 10.54
C LYS A 205 -15.40 16.56 11.67
N MET A 206 -15.05 15.27 11.66
CA MET A 206 -14.09 14.68 12.60
C MET A 206 -12.70 15.31 12.44
N ALA A 207 -12.26 15.61 11.22
CA ALA A 207 -11.02 16.35 10.98
C ALA A 207 -11.09 17.78 11.52
N ASP A 208 -12.16 18.51 11.28
CA ASP A 208 -12.38 19.85 11.87
C ASP A 208 -12.31 19.86 13.41
N ARG A 209 -12.64 18.74 14.05
CA ARG A 209 -12.64 18.57 15.51
C ARG A 209 -11.36 17.94 16.06
N GLY A 210 -10.37 17.67 15.21
CA GLY A 210 -9.10 17.07 15.62
C GLY A 210 -9.16 15.58 15.97
N GLN A 211 -10.23 14.86 15.56
CA GLN A 211 -10.30 13.41 15.69
C GLN A 211 -9.48 12.69 14.60
N ILE A 212 -9.31 13.35 13.45
CA ILE A 212 -8.38 12.99 12.38
C ILE A 212 -7.44 14.19 12.22
N THR A 213 -6.13 13.94 12.13
CA THR A 213 -5.12 15.00 12.17
C THR A 213 -4.06 14.85 11.07
N GLY A 214 -3.36 15.93 10.77
CA GLY A 214 -2.20 15.92 9.87
C GLY A 214 -2.53 16.05 8.38
N ALA A 215 -3.77 16.36 8.01
CA ALA A 215 -4.20 16.50 6.63
C ALA A 215 -5.33 17.52 6.47
N ILE A 216 -5.66 17.84 5.22
CA ILE A 216 -6.88 18.56 4.83
C ILE A 216 -7.83 17.54 4.20
N LEU A 217 -9.03 17.40 4.76
CA LEU A 217 -10.06 16.51 4.26
C LEU A 217 -11.17 17.29 3.57
N ASP A 218 -11.69 16.73 2.48
CA ASP A 218 -12.95 17.19 1.87
C ASP A 218 -13.73 16.02 1.28
N GLY A 219 -15.04 16.16 1.24
CA GLY A 219 -15.99 15.18 0.70
C GLY A 219 -17.43 15.44 1.17
N PRO A 220 -18.39 14.83 0.48
CA PRO A 220 -18.19 13.83 -0.59
C PRO A 220 -17.65 14.47 -1.88
N LEU A 221 -16.77 13.76 -2.57
CA LEU A 221 -16.26 14.14 -3.90
C LEU A 221 -16.42 12.96 -4.86
N ALA A 222 -16.83 13.24 -6.11
CA ALA A 222 -16.73 12.25 -7.17
C ALA A 222 -15.26 12.12 -7.62
N PHE A 223 -14.91 11.01 -8.27
CA PHE A 223 -13.53 10.76 -8.68
C PHE A 223 -12.97 11.86 -9.61
N ASP A 224 -13.76 12.29 -10.59
CA ASP A 224 -13.38 13.36 -11.52
C ASP A 224 -13.06 14.68 -10.79
N THR A 225 -13.90 15.06 -9.84
CA THR A 225 -13.70 16.29 -9.06
C THR A 225 -12.56 16.16 -8.04
N ALA A 226 -12.24 14.96 -7.57
CA ALA A 226 -11.11 14.75 -6.67
C ALA A 226 -9.76 14.97 -7.37
N VAL A 227 -9.64 14.60 -8.66
CA VAL A 227 -8.35 14.58 -9.38
C VAL A 227 -8.24 15.59 -10.52
N SER A 228 -9.34 16.18 -11.00
CA SER A 228 -9.34 17.13 -12.13
C SER A 228 -9.67 18.55 -11.70
N PRO A 229 -8.70 19.49 -11.79
CA PRO A 229 -8.97 20.91 -11.54
C PRO A 229 -10.02 21.49 -12.49
N GLU A 230 -10.14 20.95 -13.70
CA GLU A 230 -11.14 21.37 -14.68
C GLU A 230 -12.56 20.93 -14.25
N ALA A 231 -12.72 19.66 -13.84
CA ALA A 231 -13.99 19.15 -13.34
C ALA A 231 -14.45 19.92 -12.10
N MET A 232 -13.53 20.22 -11.17
CA MET A 232 -13.80 21.06 -10.00
C MET A 232 -14.35 22.43 -10.40
N LYS A 233 -13.74 23.11 -11.39
CA LYS A 233 -14.17 24.43 -11.86
C LYS A 233 -15.54 24.39 -12.53
N ILE A 234 -15.78 23.39 -13.40
CA ILE A 234 -17.06 23.21 -14.11
C ILE A 234 -18.21 22.99 -13.11
N LYS A 235 -17.94 22.23 -12.05
CA LYS A 235 -18.94 21.96 -10.98
C LYS A 235 -18.98 23.04 -9.89
N HIS A 236 -18.21 24.12 -10.04
CA HIS A 236 -18.16 25.27 -9.12
C HIS A 236 -17.90 24.88 -7.65
N LEU A 237 -17.00 23.92 -7.42
CA LEU A 237 -16.64 23.49 -6.08
C LEU A 237 -15.61 24.45 -5.47
N ASP A 238 -15.89 24.93 -4.26
CA ASP A 238 -14.92 25.64 -3.41
C ASP A 238 -14.30 24.64 -2.44
N SER A 239 -13.12 24.15 -2.75
CA SER A 239 -12.46 23.07 -2.03
C SER A 239 -10.94 23.21 -2.08
N ALA A 240 -10.29 23.01 -0.94
CA ALA A 240 -8.84 22.94 -0.85
C ALA A 240 -8.26 21.59 -1.32
N VAL A 241 -9.11 20.60 -1.55
CA VAL A 241 -8.76 19.21 -1.88
C VAL A 241 -9.10 18.89 -3.33
N ALA A 242 -10.28 19.31 -3.80
CA ALA A 242 -10.76 18.99 -5.14
C ALA A 242 -9.75 19.39 -6.23
N GLY A 243 -9.59 18.53 -7.23
CA GLY A 243 -8.66 18.70 -8.33
C GLY A 243 -7.19 18.41 -8.02
N GLN A 244 -6.84 18.08 -6.78
CA GLN A 244 -5.45 17.91 -6.35
C GLN A 244 -5.28 16.96 -5.16
N ALA A 245 -6.14 15.93 -5.07
CA ALA A 245 -6.10 14.94 -4.00
C ALA A 245 -4.79 14.13 -4.00
N ASP A 246 -4.22 13.90 -2.83
CA ASP A 246 -3.10 12.99 -2.61
C ASP A 246 -3.59 11.62 -2.15
N ILE A 247 -4.75 11.57 -1.46
CA ILE A 247 -5.36 10.37 -0.92
C ILE A 247 -6.82 10.29 -1.37
N LEU A 248 -7.21 9.15 -1.91
CA LEU A 248 -8.59 8.79 -2.24
C LEU A 248 -9.09 7.73 -1.25
N VAL A 249 -10.03 8.11 -0.40
CA VAL A 249 -10.71 7.18 0.51
C VAL A 249 -11.98 6.69 -0.16
N VAL A 250 -12.01 5.42 -0.52
CA VAL A 250 -13.12 4.83 -1.26
C VAL A 250 -14.26 4.38 -0.34
N PRO A 251 -15.49 4.24 -0.85
CA PRO A 251 -16.64 3.78 -0.07
C PRO A 251 -16.45 2.39 0.55
N ASP A 252 -15.89 1.45 -0.22
CA ASP A 252 -15.75 0.04 0.10
C ASP A 252 -14.56 -0.58 -0.66
N LEU A 253 -14.22 -1.82 -0.30
CA LEU A 253 -13.12 -2.56 -0.90
C LEU A 253 -13.30 -2.78 -2.42
N GLU A 254 -14.51 -3.08 -2.86
CA GLU A 254 -14.77 -3.41 -4.27
C GLU A 254 -14.51 -2.20 -5.16
N SER A 255 -15.05 -1.03 -4.80
CA SER A 255 -14.81 0.21 -5.53
C SER A 255 -13.32 0.60 -5.54
N GLY A 256 -12.63 0.44 -4.42
CA GLY A 256 -11.19 0.73 -4.33
C GLY A 256 -10.33 -0.21 -5.14
N ASN A 257 -10.61 -1.51 -5.09
CA ASN A 257 -9.87 -2.51 -5.84
C ASN A 257 -10.08 -2.35 -7.35
N MET A 258 -11.34 -2.15 -7.78
CA MET A 258 -11.65 -1.91 -9.19
C MET A 258 -11.01 -0.62 -9.72
N LEU A 259 -11.06 0.47 -8.96
CA LEU A 259 -10.42 1.73 -9.33
C LEU A 259 -8.90 1.57 -9.49
N ALA A 260 -8.23 0.95 -8.52
CA ALA A 260 -6.79 0.73 -8.58
C ALA A 260 -6.40 -0.14 -9.77
N LYS A 261 -7.13 -1.24 -10.01
CA LYS A 261 -6.87 -2.12 -11.15
C LYS A 261 -7.17 -1.46 -12.50
N GLN A 262 -8.19 -0.61 -12.58
CA GLN A 262 -8.47 0.16 -13.79
C GLN A 262 -7.33 1.14 -14.10
N LEU A 263 -6.82 1.85 -13.11
CA LEU A 263 -5.69 2.76 -13.29
C LEU A 263 -4.41 2.01 -13.69
N GLU A 264 -4.14 0.84 -13.09
CA GLU A 264 -3.00 0.00 -13.43
C GLU A 264 -3.08 -0.51 -14.88
N TYR A 265 -4.17 -1.21 -15.21
CA TYR A 265 -4.25 -1.95 -16.49
C TYR A 265 -4.68 -1.09 -17.68
N LEU A 266 -5.44 -0.02 -17.47
CA LEU A 266 -5.92 0.86 -18.53
C LEU A 266 -5.30 2.26 -18.47
N GLY A 267 -4.97 2.75 -17.27
CA GLY A 267 -4.38 4.08 -17.06
C GLY A 267 -2.86 4.11 -17.15
N GLY A 268 -2.20 2.95 -17.28
CA GLY A 268 -0.73 2.85 -17.33
C GLY A 268 -0.05 3.23 -16.03
N ALA A 269 -0.78 3.15 -14.90
CA ALA A 269 -0.23 3.45 -13.59
C ALA A 269 0.73 2.35 -13.13
N SER A 270 1.84 2.77 -12.49
CA SER A 270 2.65 1.90 -11.63
C SER A 270 2.08 1.95 -10.22
N LEU A 271 2.22 0.86 -9.47
CA LEU A 271 1.70 0.78 -8.11
C LEU A 271 2.67 0.11 -7.14
N ALA A 272 2.48 0.39 -5.85
CA ALA A 272 3.00 -0.37 -4.73
C ALA A 272 1.83 -0.68 -3.77
N GLY A 273 1.84 -1.86 -3.13
CA GLY A 273 0.81 -2.28 -2.17
C GLY A 273 1.39 -2.42 -0.78
N ILE A 274 0.82 -1.69 0.18
CA ILE A 274 1.30 -1.66 1.56
C ILE A 274 0.14 -1.77 2.55
N VAL A 275 0.34 -2.53 3.62
CA VAL A 275 -0.58 -2.64 4.76
C VAL A 275 0.01 -1.88 5.93
N THR A 276 -0.81 -1.08 6.56
CA THR A 276 -0.51 -0.22 7.70
C THR A 276 -1.40 -0.57 8.89
N GLY A 277 -1.13 0.01 10.07
CA GLY A 277 -1.88 -0.30 11.29
C GLY A 277 -1.46 -1.61 11.98
N ALA A 278 -0.52 -2.36 11.41
CA ALA A 278 0.16 -3.48 12.06
C ALA A 278 1.42 -2.99 12.80
N SER A 279 2.01 -3.86 13.64
CA SER A 279 3.24 -3.56 14.39
C SER A 279 4.49 -3.46 13.52
N VAL A 280 4.43 -3.94 12.29
CA VAL A 280 5.45 -3.78 11.24
C VAL A 280 4.77 -3.49 9.91
N PRO A 281 5.44 -2.82 8.94
CA PRO A 281 4.93 -2.69 7.58
C PRO A 281 4.74 -4.05 6.91
N ILE A 282 3.65 -4.20 6.13
CA ILE A 282 3.39 -5.45 5.41
C ILE A 282 3.29 -5.16 3.92
N ILE A 283 4.19 -5.75 3.14
CA ILE A 283 4.23 -5.66 1.69
C ILE A 283 3.21 -6.64 1.13
N LEU A 284 2.09 -6.11 0.65
CA LEU A 284 0.99 -6.90 0.12
C LEU A 284 0.75 -6.57 -1.34
N THR A 285 1.22 -7.45 -2.21
CA THR A 285 1.10 -7.35 -3.66
C THR A 285 0.25 -8.48 -4.21
N SER A 286 -0.33 -8.30 -5.40
CA SER A 286 -1.02 -9.35 -6.12
C SER A 286 -0.02 -10.40 -6.63
N ARG A 287 -0.49 -11.62 -6.87
CA ARG A 287 0.33 -12.66 -7.52
C ARG A 287 0.73 -12.29 -8.95
N ALA A 288 -0.07 -11.46 -9.62
CA ALA A 288 0.18 -10.97 -10.97
C ALA A 288 1.08 -9.74 -11.02
N ASP A 289 1.36 -9.09 -9.88
CA ASP A 289 2.16 -7.86 -9.83
C ASP A 289 3.64 -8.15 -10.16
N SER A 290 4.26 -7.21 -10.86
CA SER A 290 5.64 -7.31 -11.32
C SER A 290 6.67 -7.34 -10.18
N ALA A 291 7.90 -7.73 -10.47
CA ALA A 291 9.01 -7.61 -9.54
C ALA A 291 9.27 -6.13 -9.16
N LYS A 292 9.14 -5.20 -10.11
CA LYS A 292 9.24 -3.75 -9.86
C LYS A 292 8.21 -3.28 -8.84
N THR A 293 6.95 -3.72 -8.93
CA THR A 293 5.89 -3.42 -7.96
C THR A 293 6.27 -3.88 -6.55
N ARG A 294 6.82 -5.08 -6.44
CA ARG A 294 7.28 -5.65 -5.15
C ARG A 294 8.45 -4.86 -4.57
N MET A 295 9.42 -4.51 -5.41
CA MET A 295 10.58 -3.69 -5.02
C MET A 295 10.14 -2.29 -4.55
N THR A 296 9.23 -1.63 -5.26
CA THR A 296 8.70 -0.31 -4.84
C THR A 296 7.93 -0.43 -3.52
N SER A 297 7.15 -1.50 -3.34
CA SER A 297 6.46 -1.77 -2.07
C SER A 297 7.45 -2.03 -0.92
N ALA A 298 8.57 -2.69 -1.19
CA ALA A 298 9.64 -2.89 -0.22
C ALA A 298 10.33 -1.57 0.16
N ALA A 299 10.56 -0.68 -0.81
CA ALA A 299 11.09 0.65 -0.55
C ALA A 299 10.15 1.48 0.35
N VAL A 300 8.84 1.42 0.10
CA VAL A 300 7.84 2.07 0.97
C VAL A 300 7.89 1.48 2.39
N ALA A 301 7.98 0.16 2.53
CA ALA A 301 8.07 -0.51 3.83
C ALA A 301 9.33 -0.09 4.61
N LEU A 302 10.49 0.01 3.94
CA LEU A 302 11.72 0.51 4.55
C LEU A 302 11.58 1.96 5.03
N LEU A 303 11.00 2.85 4.21
CA LEU A 303 10.74 4.24 4.61
C LEU A 303 9.80 4.32 5.81
N MET A 304 8.77 3.46 5.88
CA MET A 304 7.87 3.39 7.04
C MET A 304 8.61 2.93 8.30
N HIS A 305 9.42 1.87 8.19
CA HIS A 305 10.21 1.37 9.33
C HIS A 305 11.16 2.44 9.89
N ALA A 306 11.80 3.22 9.02
CA ALA A 306 12.73 4.28 9.42
C ALA A 306 12.03 5.49 10.10
N CYS A 307 10.71 5.63 9.94
CA CYS A 307 9.91 6.70 10.57
C CYS A 307 9.15 6.22 11.82
N ALA A 308 9.21 4.92 12.18
CA ALA A 308 8.55 4.33 13.34
C ALA A 308 9.41 4.52 14.61
#